data_8a404bbb5608d0164ca26db51afaf08e
#
_entry.id   8a404bbb5608d0164ca26db51afaf08e
#
_cell.length_a   1.000
_cell.length_b   1.000
_cell.length_c   1.000
_cell.angle_alpha   90.00
_cell.angle_beta   90.00
_cell.angle_gamma   90.00
#
_symmetry.space_group_name_H-M   'P 1'
#
loop_
_entity.id
_entity.type
_entity.pdbx_description
1 polymer ?
#
loop_
_entity_poly.entity_id
_entity_poly.type
_entity_poly.pdbx_seq_one_letter_code
_entity_poly.pdbx_strand_id
1 'polypeptide(L)'
;MLSPLLTEIVIVQLSITVIVSGTTNFGCKNTLISDEWRESVLKFHNNIRRRVALAQQPTKTAGKVMPKADDMVELTWDCDIENNAFLSTCDQTTVAIPADYASNSDTLPMTGKKCDIKENTMTVLKKWYDQVKAEDVAGADAVYNEQTQKEFGIMVFGKTTGFACSYSKCGSDGKLLCLYNQPAPANADKLYSSQQDTCGNCPQGTTCVDFLCQSDDYQPDLKANPLPDCPNPQAGQLGDDKMTYDMQITARDMANYYRNLVATGWAQDKNGYAPTAKGINALVYDCATAGKDAYDIIDCANPSYNSKVGLAVSTYTTRNLNLPEEDVLKEAMSKWYDQLKNVDLDEDANYDSNVQTSAKDFANLVIGDATMVGCSVKTCPKEGYTVAVCEFDGTVPTPDDSLYAVGKTCSSCANGCDKTLTGLCV
;
A
#
# COMPACT_ATOMS: atom_id res chain seq x y z
N MET A 1 -65.55 -44.66 32.97
CA MET A 1 -64.48 -44.72 31.93
C MET A 1 -64.22 -43.31 31.50
N LEU A 2 -63.19 -42.68 32.04
CA LEU A 2 -62.73 -41.34 31.70
C LEU A 2 -61.51 -41.45 30.82
N SER A 3 -61.59 -40.91 29.58
CA SER A 3 -60.51 -40.82 28.65
C SER A 3 -59.70 -39.51 28.90
N PRO A 4 -58.38 -39.54 29.01
CA PRO A 4 -57.64 -38.30 29.14
C PRO A 4 -57.34 -37.74 27.74
N LEU A 5 -57.71 -36.47 27.52
CA LEU A 5 -57.24 -35.66 26.37
C LEU A 5 -55.75 -35.32 26.59
N LEU A 6 -54.90 -35.79 25.68
CA LEU A 6 -53.55 -35.37 25.55
C LEU A 6 -53.53 -34.05 24.78
N THR A 7 -53.10 -32.96 25.44
CA THR A 7 -52.86 -31.66 24.82
C THR A 7 -51.43 -31.66 24.35
N GLU A 8 -51.18 -31.76 23.03
CA GLU A 8 -49.87 -31.56 22.42
C GLU A 8 -49.49 -30.07 22.43
N ILE A 9 -48.49 -29.73 23.21
CA ILE A 9 -47.86 -28.40 23.16
C ILE A 9 -46.87 -28.38 22.01
N VAL A 10 -47.20 -27.74 20.90
CA VAL A 10 -46.28 -27.47 19.82
C VAL A 10 -45.38 -26.30 20.22
N ILE A 11 -44.14 -26.60 20.59
CA ILE A 11 -43.12 -25.60 20.82
C ILE A 11 -42.57 -25.17 19.44
N VAL A 12 -43.01 -24.02 18.96
CA VAL A 12 -42.40 -23.37 17.77
C VAL A 12 -41.10 -22.76 18.23
N GLN A 13 -39.98 -23.44 17.93
CA GLN A 13 -38.65 -22.83 18.04
C GLN A 13 -38.48 -21.78 16.93
N LEU A 14 -38.62 -20.49 17.29
CA LEU A 14 -38.15 -19.40 16.45
C LEU A 14 -36.62 -19.40 16.46
N SER A 15 -36.03 -19.95 15.42
CA SER A 15 -34.59 -19.76 15.12
C SER A 15 -34.37 -18.33 14.69
N ILE A 16 -33.94 -17.47 15.60
CA ILE A 16 -33.43 -16.15 15.25
C ILE A 16 -32.07 -16.38 14.60
N THR A 17 -32.03 -16.43 13.28
CA THR A 17 -30.79 -16.31 12.51
C THR A 17 -30.26 -14.88 12.69
N VAL A 18 -29.32 -14.70 13.61
CA VAL A 18 -28.50 -13.48 13.64
C VAL A 18 -27.66 -13.49 12.39
N ILE A 19 -28.08 -12.72 11.39
CA ILE A 19 -27.21 -12.42 10.23
C ILE A 19 -26.11 -11.52 10.79
N VAL A 20 -24.97 -12.10 11.13
CA VAL A 20 -23.74 -11.36 11.35
C VAL A 20 -23.35 -10.85 9.96
N SER A 21 -23.65 -9.59 9.68
CA SER A 21 -23.12 -8.92 8.52
C SER A 21 -21.59 -8.86 8.71
N GLY A 22 -20.86 -9.74 8.03
CA GLY A 22 -19.40 -9.70 8.01
C GLY A 22 -18.94 -8.40 7.36
N THR A 23 -17.84 -7.84 7.85
CA THR A 23 -17.17 -6.71 7.21
C THR A 23 -16.69 -7.13 5.82
N THR A 24 -16.86 -6.27 4.82
CA THR A 24 -16.36 -6.51 3.46
C THR A 24 -14.84 -6.62 3.51
N ASN A 25 -14.28 -7.68 2.95
CA ASN A 25 -12.83 -7.81 2.77
C ASN A 25 -12.43 -7.09 1.49
N PHE A 26 -11.67 -6.00 1.59
CA PHE A 26 -11.19 -5.23 0.46
C PHE A 26 -9.90 -5.80 -0.16
N GLY A 27 -9.12 -6.59 0.59
CA GLY A 27 -7.87 -7.18 0.13
C GLY A 27 -6.72 -6.17 -0.05
N CYS A 28 -6.83 -4.96 0.51
CA CYS A 28 -5.79 -3.95 0.37
C CYS A 28 -4.55 -4.28 1.21
N LYS A 29 -3.36 -3.93 0.70
CA LYS A 29 -2.06 -4.21 1.33
C LYS A 29 -1.83 -3.49 2.66
N ASN A 30 -2.36 -2.29 2.83
CA ASN A 30 -2.17 -1.49 4.05
C ASN A 30 -2.98 -2.08 5.22
N THR A 31 -2.31 -2.85 6.06
CA THR A 31 -2.92 -3.49 7.24
C THR A 31 -3.16 -2.53 8.41
N LEU A 32 -2.62 -1.30 8.38
CA LEU A 32 -2.89 -0.27 9.38
C LEU A 32 -4.27 0.35 9.24
N ILE A 33 -4.91 0.19 8.08
CA ILE A 33 -6.28 0.63 7.80
C ILE A 33 -7.20 -0.59 7.85
N SER A 34 -8.21 -0.56 8.72
CA SER A 34 -9.16 -1.67 8.83
C SER A 34 -10.21 -1.64 7.73
N ASP A 35 -10.68 -2.82 7.30
CA ASP A 35 -11.78 -2.92 6.34
C ASP A 35 -13.08 -2.29 6.86
N GLU A 36 -13.32 -2.31 8.17
CA GLU A 36 -14.46 -1.60 8.77
C GLU A 36 -14.39 -0.08 8.55
N TRP A 37 -13.19 0.50 8.64
CA TRP A 37 -12.99 1.92 8.35
C TRP A 37 -13.20 2.19 6.86
N ARG A 38 -12.62 1.39 5.95
CA ARG A 38 -12.82 1.50 4.49
C ARG A 38 -14.30 1.47 4.13
N GLU A 39 -15.00 0.48 4.65
CA GLU A 39 -16.44 0.31 4.43
C GLU A 39 -17.25 1.53 4.92
N SER A 40 -16.89 2.10 6.07
CA SER A 40 -17.55 3.27 6.61
C SER A 40 -17.36 4.51 5.73
N VAL A 41 -16.15 4.73 5.22
CA VAL A 41 -15.81 5.83 4.30
C VAL A 41 -16.51 5.64 2.96
N LEU A 42 -16.48 4.44 2.39
CA LEU A 42 -17.16 4.11 1.12
C LEU A 42 -18.68 4.30 1.24
N LYS A 43 -19.30 3.76 2.29
CA LYS A 43 -20.73 3.92 2.54
C LYS A 43 -21.11 5.39 2.72
N PHE A 44 -20.29 6.20 3.38
CA PHE A 44 -20.54 7.62 3.54
C PHE A 44 -20.64 8.33 2.17
N HIS A 45 -19.68 8.11 1.28
CA HIS A 45 -19.66 8.68 -0.07
C HIS A 45 -20.85 8.22 -0.91
N ASN A 46 -21.09 6.91 -1.00
CA ASN A 46 -22.17 6.37 -1.81
C ASN A 46 -23.55 6.75 -1.29
N ASN A 47 -23.73 6.91 0.02
CA ASN A 47 -24.98 7.42 0.57
C ASN A 47 -25.28 8.88 0.16
N ILE A 48 -24.26 9.73 0.07
CA ILE A 48 -24.42 11.10 -0.42
C ILE A 48 -24.79 11.08 -1.92
N ARG A 49 -24.07 10.31 -2.73
CA ARG A 49 -24.32 10.16 -4.17
C ARG A 49 -25.74 9.65 -4.43
N ARG A 50 -26.21 8.69 -3.63
CA ARG A 50 -27.58 8.16 -3.70
C ARG A 50 -28.63 9.22 -3.36
N ARG A 51 -28.39 10.07 -2.34
CA ARG A 51 -29.28 11.19 -2.02
C ARG A 51 -29.36 12.19 -3.17
N VAL A 52 -28.25 12.46 -3.85
CA VAL A 52 -28.20 13.32 -5.02
C VAL A 52 -28.98 12.67 -6.19
N ALA A 53 -28.75 11.39 -6.46
CA ALA A 53 -29.46 10.65 -7.51
C ALA A 53 -30.99 10.65 -7.32
N LEU A 54 -31.45 10.71 -6.07
CA LEU A 54 -32.87 10.73 -5.72
C LEU A 54 -33.47 12.15 -5.56
N ALA A 55 -32.72 13.22 -5.83
CA ALA A 55 -33.11 14.61 -5.51
C ALA A 55 -33.51 14.80 -4.03
N GLN A 56 -32.83 14.11 -3.14
CA GLN A 56 -33.07 14.15 -1.68
C GLN A 56 -31.97 14.89 -0.93
N GLN A 57 -31.00 15.47 -1.65
CA GLN A 57 -29.90 16.21 -1.02
C GLN A 57 -30.28 17.67 -0.80
N PRO A 58 -30.51 18.10 0.47
CA PRO A 58 -30.85 19.50 0.78
C PRO A 58 -29.67 20.42 0.48
N THR A 59 -29.99 21.63 0.03
CA THR A 59 -29.06 22.74 -0.18
C THR A 59 -29.22 23.82 0.92
N LYS A 60 -28.77 25.06 0.67
CA LYS A 60 -28.78 26.15 1.64
C LYS A 60 -30.18 26.53 2.14
N THR A 61 -31.11 26.72 1.20
CA THR A 61 -32.46 27.16 1.51
C THR A 61 -33.35 25.98 1.89
N ALA A 62 -34.06 26.07 3.00
CA ALA A 62 -34.98 25.04 3.43
C ALA A 62 -36.01 24.68 2.33
N GLY A 63 -36.17 23.39 2.07
CA GLY A 63 -37.04 22.88 1.01
C GLY A 63 -36.41 22.85 -0.39
N LYS A 64 -35.24 23.42 -0.59
CA LYS A 64 -34.49 23.25 -1.84
C LYS A 64 -33.56 22.05 -1.76
N VAL A 65 -33.47 21.31 -2.86
CA VAL A 65 -32.62 20.13 -3.02
C VAL A 65 -31.78 20.26 -4.28
N MET A 66 -30.71 19.47 -4.35
CA MET A 66 -29.92 19.35 -5.57
C MET A 66 -30.76 18.73 -6.71
N PRO A 67 -30.52 19.10 -7.97
CA PRO A 67 -31.10 18.41 -9.13
C PRO A 67 -30.84 16.90 -9.07
N LYS A 68 -31.80 16.13 -9.55
CA LYS A 68 -31.68 14.67 -9.63
C LYS A 68 -30.58 14.27 -10.59
N ALA A 69 -29.66 13.39 -10.19
CA ALA A 69 -28.67 12.84 -11.10
C ALA A 69 -29.20 11.61 -11.84
N ASP A 70 -28.95 11.53 -13.13
CA ASP A 70 -29.37 10.41 -13.99
C ASP A 70 -28.21 9.47 -14.40
N ASP A 71 -26.95 9.91 -14.14
CA ASP A 71 -25.72 9.20 -14.52
C ASP A 71 -24.78 8.92 -13.30
N MET A 72 -25.29 9.02 -12.08
CA MET A 72 -24.47 8.92 -10.87
C MET A 72 -23.90 7.51 -10.68
N VAL A 73 -22.60 7.36 -10.86
CA VAL A 73 -21.91 6.08 -10.67
C VAL A 73 -21.72 5.77 -9.19
N GLU A 74 -21.85 4.51 -8.79
CA GLU A 74 -21.43 4.03 -7.48
C GLU A 74 -19.90 4.03 -7.41
N LEU A 75 -19.33 4.63 -6.36
CA LEU A 75 -17.89 4.62 -6.14
C LEU A 75 -17.43 3.25 -5.69
N THR A 76 -16.35 2.76 -6.28
CA THR A 76 -15.63 1.56 -5.85
C THR A 76 -14.38 1.95 -5.08
N TRP A 77 -14.10 1.24 -3.99
CA TRP A 77 -12.83 1.39 -3.27
C TRP A 77 -11.70 0.75 -4.08
N ASP A 78 -10.63 1.50 -4.29
CA ASP A 78 -9.47 1.07 -5.07
C ASP A 78 -8.24 0.99 -4.18
N CYS A 79 -7.66 -0.21 -4.05
CA CYS A 79 -6.49 -0.45 -3.19
C CYS A 79 -5.22 0.22 -3.71
N ASP A 80 -5.07 0.40 -5.03
CA ASP A 80 -3.92 1.10 -5.60
C ASP A 80 -4.01 2.59 -5.31
N ILE A 81 -5.23 3.17 -5.40
CA ILE A 81 -5.48 4.55 -4.97
C ILE A 81 -5.24 4.72 -3.45
N GLU A 82 -5.64 3.74 -2.62
CA GLU A 82 -5.35 3.76 -1.19
C GLU A 82 -3.85 3.78 -0.91
N ASN A 83 -3.09 2.95 -1.61
CA ASN A 83 -1.64 2.89 -1.47
C ASN A 83 -0.97 4.22 -1.84
N ASN A 84 -1.36 4.82 -2.98
CA ASN A 84 -0.88 6.16 -3.36
C ASN A 84 -1.24 7.19 -2.28
N ALA A 85 -2.50 7.22 -1.83
CA ALA A 85 -2.94 8.13 -0.78
C ALA A 85 -2.12 7.94 0.51
N PHE A 86 -1.81 6.70 0.90
CA PHE A 86 -1.00 6.43 2.09
C PHE A 86 0.42 6.99 1.95
N LEU A 87 1.09 6.72 0.84
CA LEU A 87 2.47 7.14 0.59
C LEU A 87 2.58 8.66 0.40
N SER A 88 1.56 9.30 -0.18
CA SER A 88 1.56 10.74 -0.46
C SER A 88 0.93 11.62 0.64
N THR A 89 0.32 11.04 1.67
CA THR A 89 -0.40 11.81 2.72
C THR A 89 0.50 12.82 3.43
N CYS A 90 1.72 12.45 3.80
CA CYS A 90 2.64 13.33 4.51
C CYS A 90 3.62 14.05 3.59
N ASP A 91 4.09 13.39 2.54
CA ASP A 91 5.07 13.90 1.60
C ASP A 91 4.73 13.47 0.17
N GLN A 92 4.34 14.44 -0.65
CA GLN A 92 4.00 14.23 -2.06
C GLN A 92 5.20 14.38 -3.00
N THR A 93 6.38 14.65 -2.47
CA THR A 93 7.60 14.75 -3.30
C THR A 93 8.18 13.39 -3.61
N THR A 94 8.02 12.42 -2.70
CA THR A 94 8.50 11.05 -2.89
C THR A 94 7.54 10.26 -3.78
N VAL A 95 6.24 10.37 -3.53
CA VAL A 95 5.20 9.74 -4.36
C VAL A 95 4.21 10.81 -4.79
N ALA A 96 4.16 11.07 -6.09
CA ALA A 96 3.26 12.07 -6.66
C ALA A 96 1.83 11.52 -6.76
N ILE A 97 0.85 12.37 -6.45
CA ILE A 97 -0.54 12.14 -6.82
C ILE A 97 -0.66 12.26 -8.34
N PRO A 98 -1.31 11.33 -9.05
CA PRO A 98 -1.53 11.46 -10.49
C PRO A 98 -2.18 12.82 -10.85
N ALA A 99 -1.67 13.46 -11.90
CA ALA A 99 -2.09 14.83 -12.27
C ALA A 99 -3.56 14.96 -12.66
N ASP A 100 -4.18 13.86 -13.07
CA ASP A 100 -5.59 13.74 -13.44
C ASP A 100 -6.48 13.22 -12.29
N TYR A 101 -5.98 13.23 -11.04
CA TYR A 101 -6.76 12.89 -9.86
C TYR A 101 -7.18 14.13 -9.09
N ALA A 102 -8.42 14.13 -8.61
CA ALA A 102 -8.83 15.07 -7.57
C ALA A 102 -8.42 14.57 -6.18
N SER A 103 -8.21 15.50 -5.27
CA SER A 103 -7.92 15.19 -3.89
C SER A 103 -8.69 16.07 -2.90
N ASN A 104 -9.14 15.46 -1.81
CA ASN A 104 -9.62 16.14 -0.61
C ASN A 104 -8.68 15.81 0.54
N SER A 105 -8.21 16.83 1.25
CA SER A 105 -7.31 16.65 2.40
C SER A 105 -7.67 17.57 3.54
N ASP A 106 -7.53 17.06 4.77
CA ASP A 106 -7.75 17.87 5.98
C ASP A 106 -6.94 17.30 7.15
N THR A 107 -6.83 18.09 8.21
CA THR A 107 -6.25 17.63 9.48
C THR A 107 -7.18 16.61 10.13
N LEU A 108 -6.60 15.49 10.58
CA LEU A 108 -7.28 14.43 11.30
C LEU A 108 -6.72 14.34 12.72
N PRO A 109 -7.52 14.59 13.77
CA PRO A 109 -7.06 14.37 15.14
C PRO A 109 -6.71 12.90 15.39
N MET A 110 -5.43 12.62 15.70
CA MET A 110 -4.93 11.25 15.91
C MET A 110 -4.34 11.04 17.31
N THR A 111 -4.46 12.04 18.19
CA THR A 111 -3.88 11.99 19.55
C THR A 111 -4.93 12.29 20.60
N GLY A 112 -4.68 11.85 21.84
CA GLY A 112 -5.54 12.08 22.98
C GLY A 112 -6.13 10.81 23.58
N LYS A 113 -6.64 10.90 24.81
CA LYS A 113 -7.15 9.74 25.59
C LYS A 113 -8.41 9.07 25.00
N LYS A 114 -9.11 9.74 24.08
CA LYS A 114 -10.32 9.27 23.41
C LYS A 114 -10.18 9.39 21.90
N CYS A 115 -9.00 9.05 21.37
CA CYS A 115 -8.78 9.06 19.93
C CYS A 115 -9.57 7.90 19.30
N ASP A 116 -10.60 8.24 18.53
CA ASP A 116 -11.35 7.33 17.66
C ASP A 116 -11.16 7.81 16.22
N ILE A 117 -10.31 7.10 15.50
CA ILE A 117 -9.96 7.43 14.10
C ILE A 117 -11.20 7.41 13.21
N LYS A 118 -12.10 6.45 13.41
CA LYS A 118 -13.33 6.32 12.62
C LYS A 118 -14.25 7.52 12.85
N GLU A 119 -14.51 7.89 14.11
CA GLU A 119 -15.35 9.03 14.47
C GLU A 119 -14.75 10.34 13.95
N ASN A 120 -13.45 10.53 14.14
CA ASN A 120 -12.74 11.73 13.66
C ASN A 120 -12.78 11.83 12.13
N THR A 121 -12.60 10.71 11.41
CA THR A 121 -12.74 10.66 9.95
C THR A 121 -14.16 11.04 9.52
N MET A 122 -15.19 10.50 10.15
CA MET A 122 -16.59 10.85 9.84
C MET A 122 -16.86 12.34 10.09
N THR A 123 -16.22 12.96 11.09
CA THR A 123 -16.32 14.38 11.36
C THR A 123 -15.71 15.22 10.21
N VAL A 124 -14.55 14.83 9.70
CA VAL A 124 -13.91 15.49 8.55
C VAL A 124 -14.76 15.31 7.29
N LEU A 125 -15.20 14.10 6.98
CA LEU A 125 -16.06 13.84 5.82
C LEU A 125 -17.37 14.64 5.89
N LYS A 126 -17.94 14.76 7.09
CA LYS A 126 -19.13 15.58 7.31
C LYS A 126 -18.86 17.07 7.08
N LYS A 127 -17.69 17.59 7.44
CA LYS A 127 -17.27 18.97 7.15
C LYS A 127 -17.26 19.23 5.63
N TRP A 128 -16.71 18.31 4.85
CA TRP A 128 -16.71 18.39 3.38
C TRP A 128 -18.14 18.31 2.81
N TYR A 129 -18.91 17.36 3.31
CA TYR A 129 -20.32 17.20 2.92
C TYR A 129 -21.15 18.46 3.23
N ASP A 130 -20.97 19.12 4.37
CA ASP A 130 -21.77 20.27 4.78
C ASP A 130 -21.59 21.50 3.86
N GLN A 131 -20.58 21.50 2.98
CA GLN A 131 -20.41 22.55 1.95
C GLN A 131 -21.58 22.60 0.96
N VAL A 132 -22.34 21.54 0.77
CA VAL A 132 -23.57 21.58 -0.03
C VAL A 132 -24.58 22.61 0.47
N LYS A 133 -24.47 22.98 1.76
CA LYS A 133 -25.34 23.98 2.40
C LYS A 133 -24.81 25.41 2.26
N ALA A 134 -23.69 25.64 1.61
CA ALA A 134 -23.12 26.98 1.46
C ALA A 134 -24.00 27.85 0.54
N GLU A 135 -24.61 27.25 -0.48
CA GLU A 135 -25.46 27.93 -1.45
C GLU A 135 -26.51 26.99 -2.06
N ASP A 136 -27.48 27.57 -2.76
CA ASP A 136 -28.42 26.81 -3.58
C ASP A 136 -27.83 26.61 -4.97
N VAL A 137 -27.96 25.42 -5.52
CA VAL A 137 -27.55 25.11 -6.88
C VAL A 137 -28.48 25.83 -7.86
N ALA A 138 -27.92 26.54 -8.82
CA ALA A 138 -28.68 27.34 -9.76
C ALA A 138 -29.31 26.48 -10.86
N GLY A 139 -30.63 26.64 -11.08
CA GLY A 139 -31.35 26.06 -12.22
C GLY A 139 -31.56 24.53 -12.14
N ALA A 140 -31.77 23.91 -13.31
CA ALA A 140 -31.97 22.46 -13.45
C ALA A 140 -30.65 21.67 -13.49
N ASP A 141 -29.54 22.35 -13.66
CA ASP A 141 -28.21 21.76 -13.74
C ASP A 141 -27.47 21.91 -12.42
N ALA A 142 -26.75 20.86 -12.02
CA ALA A 142 -25.91 20.88 -10.82
C ALA A 142 -24.57 21.56 -11.14
N VAL A 143 -24.59 22.89 -11.21
CA VAL A 143 -23.40 23.70 -11.54
C VAL A 143 -22.50 23.82 -10.31
N TYR A 144 -21.23 23.50 -10.51
CA TYR A 144 -20.20 23.51 -9.49
C TYR A 144 -19.65 24.92 -9.17
N ASN A 145 -19.52 25.22 -7.90
CA ASN A 145 -18.82 26.40 -7.43
C ASN A 145 -17.61 25.99 -6.57
N GLU A 146 -16.41 26.09 -7.15
CA GLU A 146 -15.17 25.69 -6.50
C GLU A 146 -14.89 26.45 -5.20
N GLN A 147 -15.29 27.71 -5.10
CA GLN A 147 -14.98 28.55 -3.94
C GLN A 147 -15.75 28.13 -2.69
N THR A 148 -16.95 27.59 -2.84
CA THR A 148 -17.86 27.28 -1.73
C THR A 148 -18.13 25.79 -1.53
N GLN A 149 -17.90 24.96 -2.55
CA GLN A 149 -18.31 23.54 -2.58
C GLN A 149 -17.20 22.61 -3.04
N LYS A 150 -15.92 23.00 -2.90
CA LYS A 150 -14.79 22.26 -3.48
C LYS A 150 -14.82 20.77 -3.12
N GLU A 151 -14.73 20.44 -1.84
CA GLU A 151 -14.62 19.06 -1.39
C GLU A 151 -15.92 18.28 -1.64
N PHE A 152 -17.08 18.92 -1.41
CA PHE A 152 -18.37 18.30 -1.72
C PHE A 152 -18.51 18.00 -3.22
N GLY A 153 -18.14 18.94 -4.08
CA GLY A 153 -18.24 18.77 -5.54
C GLY A 153 -17.41 17.58 -6.04
N ILE A 154 -16.20 17.42 -5.50
CA ILE A 154 -15.34 16.26 -5.82
C ILE A 154 -16.01 14.94 -5.38
N MET A 155 -16.61 14.89 -4.17
CA MET A 155 -17.29 13.68 -3.67
C MET A 155 -18.47 13.24 -4.51
N VAL A 156 -19.17 14.18 -5.17
CA VAL A 156 -20.37 13.89 -5.97
C VAL A 156 -20.16 14.04 -7.47
N PHE A 157 -18.91 14.18 -7.91
CA PHE A 157 -18.61 14.28 -9.35
C PHE A 157 -19.02 12.99 -10.07
N GLY A 158 -19.97 13.06 -10.98
CA GLY A 158 -20.60 11.91 -11.61
C GLY A 158 -19.63 11.01 -12.37
N LYS A 159 -18.55 11.58 -12.94
CA LYS A 159 -17.54 10.85 -13.72
C LYS A 159 -16.59 9.99 -12.87
N THR A 160 -16.50 10.22 -11.56
CA THR A 160 -15.63 9.46 -10.68
C THR A 160 -16.19 8.06 -10.48
N THR A 161 -15.37 7.04 -10.68
CA THR A 161 -15.72 5.61 -10.54
C THR A 161 -14.98 4.95 -9.39
N GLY A 162 -13.71 5.31 -9.20
CA GLY A 162 -12.84 4.75 -8.17
C GLY A 162 -12.28 5.83 -7.24
N PHE A 163 -12.15 5.49 -5.99
CA PHE A 163 -11.52 6.36 -5.00
C PHE A 163 -10.97 5.54 -3.85
N ALA A 164 -10.10 6.13 -3.06
CA ALA A 164 -9.75 5.65 -1.74
C ALA A 164 -9.26 6.80 -0.87
N CYS A 165 -9.26 6.55 0.43
CA CYS A 165 -8.71 7.45 1.42
C CYS A 165 -7.64 6.75 2.24
N SER A 166 -6.71 7.54 2.78
CA SER A 166 -5.75 7.10 3.78
C SER A 166 -5.56 8.16 4.84
N TYR A 167 -5.02 7.76 5.95
CA TYR A 167 -4.62 8.68 7.01
C TYR A 167 -3.23 8.33 7.53
N SER A 168 -2.48 9.36 7.92
CA SER A 168 -1.14 9.20 8.50
C SER A 168 -0.86 10.28 9.53
N LYS A 169 0.04 9.97 10.46
CA LYS A 169 0.59 10.95 11.39
C LYS A 169 1.80 11.61 10.76
N CYS A 170 1.69 12.90 10.43
CA CYS A 170 2.72 13.69 9.80
C CYS A 170 3.37 14.62 10.85
N GLY A 171 4.45 14.18 11.46
CA GLY A 171 5.05 14.89 12.59
C GLY A 171 4.14 14.91 13.84
N SER A 172 3.68 16.09 14.27
CA SER A 172 2.74 16.26 15.39
C SER A 172 1.29 16.02 15.01
N ASP A 173 0.94 16.19 13.74
CA ASP A 173 -0.44 16.28 13.26
C ASP A 173 -0.83 15.04 12.46
N GLY A 174 -2.10 14.66 12.55
CA GLY A 174 -2.69 13.66 11.67
C GLY A 174 -3.28 14.33 10.43
N LYS A 175 -3.23 13.64 9.30
CA LYS A 175 -3.87 14.04 8.04
C LYS A 175 -4.75 12.93 7.51
N LEU A 176 -5.87 13.32 6.92
CA LEU A 176 -6.72 12.51 6.06
C LEU A 176 -6.51 12.99 4.62
N LEU A 177 -6.27 12.06 3.71
CA LEU A 177 -6.20 12.30 2.26
C LEU A 177 -7.11 11.32 1.55
N CYS A 178 -8.02 11.83 0.72
CA CYS A 178 -8.83 11.04 -0.20
C CYS A 178 -8.48 11.43 -1.63
N LEU A 179 -8.25 10.42 -2.48
CA LEU A 179 -7.96 10.57 -3.90
C LEU A 179 -9.10 9.98 -4.73
N TYR A 180 -9.40 10.62 -5.84
CA TYR A 180 -10.49 10.27 -6.75
C TYR A 180 -9.95 10.18 -8.17
N ASN A 181 -10.27 9.13 -8.92
CA ASN A 181 -9.69 8.81 -10.23
C ASN A 181 -10.18 9.70 -11.40
N GLN A 182 -10.61 10.91 -11.09
CA GLN A 182 -10.97 11.93 -12.07
C GLN A 182 -10.41 13.27 -11.61
N PRO A 183 -10.07 14.19 -12.51
CA PRO A 183 -9.72 15.55 -12.14
C PRO A 183 -10.90 16.24 -11.45
N ALA A 184 -10.60 17.21 -10.58
CA ALA A 184 -11.64 18.04 -10.00
C ALA A 184 -12.45 18.71 -11.11
N PRO A 185 -13.80 18.82 -10.96
CA PRO A 185 -14.59 19.58 -11.92
C PRO A 185 -14.07 21.02 -12.00
N ALA A 186 -14.05 21.61 -13.19
CA ALA A 186 -13.72 23.01 -13.32
C ALA A 186 -14.86 23.89 -12.78
N ASN A 187 -14.52 25.10 -12.33
CA ASN A 187 -15.54 26.04 -11.84
C ASN A 187 -16.60 26.30 -12.92
N ALA A 188 -17.86 26.26 -12.56
CA ALA A 188 -19.03 26.34 -13.42
C ALA A 188 -19.33 25.10 -14.30
N ASP A 189 -18.57 24.02 -14.18
CA ASP A 189 -18.93 22.74 -14.79
C ASP A 189 -20.14 22.10 -14.12
N LYS A 190 -20.79 21.18 -14.82
CA LYS A 190 -21.82 20.33 -14.23
C LYS A 190 -21.17 19.19 -13.45
N LEU A 191 -21.65 18.98 -12.24
CA LEU A 191 -21.18 17.87 -11.40
C LEU A 191 -21.59 16.49 -11.94
N TYR A 192 -22.76 16.44 -12.58
CA TYR A 192 -23.35 15.22 -13.15
C TYR A 192 -24.45 15.58 -14.17
N SER A 193 -24.96 14.61 -14.91
CA SER A 193 -26.13 14.77 -15.80
C SER A 193 -27.44 14.75 -15.00
N SER A 194 -28.42 15.59 -15.42
CA SER A 194 -29.71 15.74 -14.73
C SER A 194 -30.88 15.87 -15.72
N GLN A 195 -30.80 15.23 -16.90
CA GLN A 195 -31.74 15.36 -17.97
C GLN A 195 -32.85 14.30 -18.00
N GLN A 196 -32.63 13.17 -17.29
CA GLN A 196 -33.52 12.01 -17.28
C GLN A 196 -33.90 11.60 -15.84
N ASP A 197 -34.61 10.49 -15.73
CA ASP A 197 -34.87 9.86 -14.44
C ASP A 197 -33.59 9.23 -13.86
N THR A 198 -33.58 9.00 -12.54
CA THR A 198 -32.47 8.33 -11.86
C THR A 198 -32.06 7.07 -12.60
N CYS A 199 -30.76 6.91 -12.87
CA CYS A 199 -30.19 5.86 -13.70
C CYS A 199 -30.60 5.89 -15.19
N GLY A 200 -31.30 6.93 -15.65
CA GLY A 200 -31.75 6.99 -17.05
C GLY A 200 -30.64 7.16 -18.08
N ASN A 201 -29.45 7.58 -17.62
CA ASN A 201 -28.28 7.81 -18.45
C ASN A 201 -27.01 7.15 -17.86
N CYS A 202 -27.17 5.98 -17.27
CA CYS A 202 -26.05 5.21 -16.75
C CYS A 202 -24.99 4.95 -17.84
N PRO A 203 -23.70 5.12 -17.55
CA PRO A 203 -22.63 4.80 -18.50
C PRO A 203 -22.70 3.37 -19.01
N GLN A 204 -22.23 3.15 -20.24
CA GLN A 204 -22.15 1.80 -20.80
C GLN A 204 -21.29 0.87 -19.90
N GLY A 205 -21.75 -0.36 -19.69
CA GLY A 205 -21.08 -1.34 -18.80
C GLY A 205 -21.43 -1.15 -17.34
N THR A 206 -22.47 -0.36 -17.03
CA THR A 206 -23.01 -0.24 -15.68
C THR A 206 -24.48 -0.61 -15.62
N THR A 207 -24.94 -1.09 -14.47
CA THR A 207 -26.33 -1.45 -14.19
C THR A 207 -26.87 -0.60 -13.04
N CYS A 208 -28.13 -0.19 -13.11
CA CYS A 208 -28.75 0.54 -12.01
C CYS A 208 -29.02 -0.37 -10.82
N VAL A 209 -28.28 -0.17 -9.74
CA VAL A 209 -28.46 -0.88 -8.47
C VAL A 209 -28.61 0.14 -7.35
N ASP A 210 -29.68 0.04 -6.60
CA ASP A 210 -29.97 0.93 -5.46
C ASP A 210 -29.77 2.42 -5.80
N PHE A 211 -30.32 2.82 -6.96
CA PHE A 211 -30.32 4.20 -7.49
C PHE A 211 -28.95 4.75 -7.94
N LEU A 212 -27.94 3.93 -8.06
CA LEU A 212 -26.63 4.29 -8.60
C LEU A 212 -26.29 3.38 -9.78
N CYS A 213 -25.47 3.89 -10.71
CA CYS A 213 -24.94 3.12 -11.83
C CYS A 213 -23.72 2.30 -11.32
N GLN A 214 -23.92 1.02 -11.08
CA GLN A 214 -22.89 0.11 -10.57
C GLN A 214 -22.16 -0.55 -11.75
N SER A 215 -20.82 -0.57 -11.70
CA SER A 215 -20.00 -1.34 -12.62
C SER A 215 -19.80 -2.76 -12.08
N ASP A 216 -20.06 -3.77 -12.90
CA ASP A 216 -19.82 -5.18 -12.56
C ASP A 216 -18.33 -5.58 -12.75
N ASP A 217 -17.55 -4.77 -13.46
CA ASP A 217 -16.17 -5.05 -13.84
C ASP A 217 -15.28 -3.81 -13.62
N TYR A 218 -15.23 -3.32 -12.36
CA TYR A 218 -14.30 -2.25 -12.02
C TYR A 218 -12.86 -2.76 -12.08
N GLN A 219 -12.02 -2.10 -12.86
CA GLN A 219 -10.60 -2.39 -12.92
C GLN A 219 -9.81 -1.35 -12.10
N PRO A 220 -8.86 -1.77 -11.25
CA PRO A 220 -7.99 -0.85 -10.53
C PRO A 220 -7.29 0.12 -11.48
N ASP A 221 -7.16 1.39 -11.06
CA ASP A 221 -6.50 2.39 -11.88
C ASP A 221 -4.96 2.31 -11.71
N LEU A 222 -4.30 1.72 -12.69
CA LEU A 222 -2.84 1.53 -12.68
C LEU A 222 -2.06 2.85 -12.59
N LYS A 223 -2.66 4.01 -12.89
CA LYS A 223 -2.02 5.32 -12.71
C LYS A 223 -1.80 5.67 -11.25
N ALA A 224 -2.58 5.06 -10.34
CA ALA A 224 -2.41 5.25 -8.90
C ALA A 224 -1.14 4.60 -8.37
N ASN A 225 -0.61 3.60 -9.05
CA ASN A 225 0.60 2.92 -8.60
C ASN A 225 1.80 3.88 -8.64
N PRO A 226 2.56 4.00 -7.55
CA PRO A 226 3.80 4.77 -7.56
C PRO A 226 4.73 4.30 -8.67
N LEU A 227 5.43 5.25 -9.27
CA LEU A 227 6.43 4.92 -10.29
C LEU A 227 7.61 4.19 -9.65
N PRO A 228 8.15 3.15 -10.32
CA PRO A 228 9.36 2.49 -9.84
C PRO A 228 10.53 3.48 -9.78
N ASP A 229 11.43 3.28 -8.83
CA ASP A 229 12.67 4.08 -8.71
C ASP A 229 13.71 3.61 -9.74
N CYS A 230 13.51 4.04 -10.97
CA CYS A 230 14.31 3.67 -12.15
C CYS A 230 14.46 4.86 -13.09
N PRO A 231 15.49 4.88 -13.96
CA PRO A 231 15.57 5.86 -15.03
C PRO A 231 14.36 5.83 -15.95
N ASN A 232 13.74 7.00 -16.18
CA ASN A 232 12.61 7.19 -17.08
C ASN A 232 11.39 6.29 -16.80
N PRO A 233 10.91 6.18 -15.55
CA PRO A 233 9.76 5.34 -15.23
C PRO A 233 8.50 5.86 -15.92
N GLN A 234 7.62 4.96 -16.38
CA GLN A 234 6.32 5.28 -16.96
C GLN A 234 5.20 4.71 -16.09
N ALA A 235 4.11 5.45 -15.97
CA ALA A 235 2.96 5.03 -15.17
C ALA A 235 2.44 3.65 -15.62
N GLY A 236 2.23 2.75 -14.67
CA GLY A 236 1.75 1.38 -14.91
C GLY A 236 2.80 0.44 -15.50
N GLN A 237 4.07 0.87 -15.62
CA GLN A 237 5.17 0.00 -16.05
C GLN A 237 6.04 -0.41 -14.88
N LEU A 238 6.63 -1.60 -15.00
CA LEU A 238 7.67 -2.08 -14.10
C LEU A 238 9.00 -1.36 -14.38
N GLY A 239 9.89 -1.34 -13.41
CA GLY A 239 11.27 -0.89 -13.59
C GLY A 239 12.07 -1.73 -14.59
N ASP A 240 13.29 -1.35 -14.88
CA ASP A 240 14.21 -2.16 -15.70
C ASP A 240 14.55 -3.50 -15.02
N ASP A 241 14.45 -3.55 -13.70
CA ASP A 241 14.53 -4.72 -12.83
C ASP A 241 13.27 -5.60 -12.84
N LYS A 242 12.19 -5.17 -13.53
CA LYS A 242 10.87 -5.77 -13.55
C LYS A 242 10.17 -5.81 -12.18
N MET A 243 10.56 -4.92 -11.29
CA MET A 243 9.96 -4.74 -9.98
C MET A 243 8.95 -3.59 -9.97
N THR A 244 7.94 -3.70 -9.14
CA THR A 244 7.07 -2.57 -8.78
C THR A 244 7.80 -1.69 -7.76
N TYR A 245 7.36 -0.43 -7.63
CA TYR A 245 7.86 0.45 -6.56
C TYR A 245 7.77 -0.19 -5.17
N ASP A 246 6.63 -0.82 -4.84
CA ASP A 246 6.44 -1.48 -3.55
C ASP A 246 7.44 -2.61 -3.32
N MET A 247 7.75 -3.40 -4.35
CA MET A 247 8.75 -4.45 -4.25
C MET A 247 10.17 -3.86 -4.05
N GLN A 248 10.50 -2.76 -4.73
CA GLN A 248 11.77 -2.05 -4.56
C GLN A 248 11.94 -1.53 -3.13
N ILE A 249 10.89 -0.88 -2.58
CA ILE A 249 10.88 -0.41 -1.19
C ILE A 249 10.97 -1.59 -0.21
N THR A 250 10.23 -2.68 -0.47
CA THR A 250 10.29 -3.90 0.35
C THR A 250 11.70 -4.47 0.40
N ALA A 251 12.38 -4.57 -0.74
CA ALA A 251 13.76 -5.07 -0.81
C ALA A 251 14.71 -4.21 0.03
N ARG A 252 14.70 -2.89 -0.19
CA ARG A 252 15.54 -1.93 0.55
C ARG A 252 15.26 -1.96 2.05
N ASP A 253 14.00 -1.87 2.43
CA ASP A 253 13.62 -1.69 3.84
C ASP A 253 13.85 -2.98 4.64
N MET A 254 13.56 -4.16 4.07
CA MET A 254 13.87 -5.42 4.73
C MET A 254 15.38 -5.65 4.85
N ALA A 255 16.16 -5.36 3.81
CA ALA A 255 17.61 -5.45 3.88
C ALA A 255 18.17 -4.53 4.98
N ASN A 256 17.74 -3.27 5.02
CA ASN A 256 18.17 -2.32 6.03
C ASN A 256 17.69 -2.70 7.45
N TYR A 257 16.49 -3.26 7.59
CA TYR A 257 16.03 -3.77 8.88
C TYR A 257 16.95 -4.87 9.43
N TYR A 258 17.30 -5.86 8.61
CA TYR A 258 18.18 -6.94 9.02
C TYR A 258 19.61 -6.47 9.29
N ARG A 259 20.15 -5.57 8.46
CA ARG A 259 21.44 -4.93 8.68
C ARG A 259 21.47 -4.18 10.02
N ASN A 260 20.39 -3.46 10.35
CA ASN A 260 20.25 -2.77 11.63
C ASN A 260 20.21 -3.72 12.82
N LEU A 261 19.53 -4.87 12.71
CA LEU A 261 19.54 -5.89 13.78
C LEU A 261 20.97 -6.38 14.07
N VAL A 262 21.76 -6.64 13.02
CA VAL A 262 23.18 -7.04 13.17
C VAL A 262 23.98 -5.89 13.78
N ALA A 263 23.90 -4.70 13.23
CA ALA A 263 24.69 -3.55 13.71
C ALA A 263 24.43 -3.19 15.17
N THR A 264 23.22 -3.44 15.67
CA THR A 264 22.81 -3.16 17.06
C THR A 264 22.99 -4.35 18.01
N GLY A 265 23.44 -5.53 17.52
CA GLY A 265 23.66 -6.73 18.33
C GLY A 265 22.38 -7.48 18.73
N TRP A 266 21.26 -7.27 17.99
CA TRP A 266 20.00 -8.01 18.20
C TRP A 266 19.82 -9.20 17.25
N ALA A 267 20.78 -9.42 16.36
CA ALA A 267 20.74 -10.56 15.45
C ALA A 267 21.24 -11.83 16.14
N GLN A 268 20.36 -12.81 16.34
CA GLN A 268 20.70 -14.10 16.93
C GLN A 268 21.43 -14.97 15.93
N ASP A 269 22.60 -15.46 16.30
CA ASP A 269 23.34 -16.50 15.62
C ASP A 269 23.10 -17.87 16.27
N LYS A 270 23.92 -18.85 15.92
CA LYS A 270 23.77 -20.23 16.41
C LYS A 270 23.94 -20.37 17.92
N ASN A 271 24.82 -19.61 18.52
CA ASN A 271 25.22 -19.78 19.93
C ASN A 271 24.93 -18.56 20.81
N GLY A 272 24.51 -17.44 20.21
CA GLY A 272 24.26 -16.20 20.94
C GLY A 272 23.75 -15.08 20.06
N TYR A 273 24.55 -14.07 19.85
CA TYR A 273 24.26 -12.91 19.03
C TYR A 273 25.50 -12.53 18.22
N ALA A 274 25.25 -12.13 16.96
CA ALA A 274 26.29 -11.55 16.12
C ALA A 274 26.93 -10.31 16.77
N PRO A 275 28.24 -10.12 16.62
CA PRO A 275 28.92 -8.96 17.18
C PRO A 275 28.40 -7.65 16.60
N THR A 276 28.36 -6.58 17.41
CA THR A 276 27.89 -5.25 16.96
C THR A 276 28.84 -4.64 15.94
N ALA A 277 28.29 -3.88 15.00
CA ALA A 277 29.08 -3.21 13.97
C ALA A 277 29.34 -1.74 14.31
N LYS A 278 30.60 -1.29 14.15
CA LYS A 278 30.94 0.13 14.28
C LYS A 278 30.59 0.96 13.04
N GLY A 279 30.34 0.30 11.88
CA GLY A 279 29.92 0.96 10.66
C GLY A 279 29.36 -0.07 9.68
N ILE A 280 28.03 -0.06 9.47
CA ILE A 280 27.31 -0.72 8.39
C ILE A 280 26.49 0.38 7.71
N ASN A 281 26.62 0.56 6.38
CA ASN A 281 25.87 1.58 5.66
C ASN A 281 24.40 1.19 5.50
N ALA A 282 23.50 2.18 5.51
CA ALA A 282 22.16 2.03 4.99
C ALA A 282 22.23 1.85 3.46
N LEU A 283 21.45 0.91 2.94
CA LEU A 283 21.36 0.67 1.51
C LEU A 283 20.32 1.59 0.88
N VAL A 284 20.61 2.12 -0.29
CA VAL A 284 19.63 2.69 -1.21
C VAL A 284 19.26 1.64 -2.26
N TYR A 285 18.06 1.76 -2.84
CA TYR A 285 17.67 0.88 -3.93
C TYR A 285 18.32 1.35 -5.24
N ASP A 286 18.91 0.43 -6.00
CA ASP A 286 19.50 0.71 -7.33
C ASP A 286 18.83 -0.17 -8.40
N CYS A 287 17.90 0.44 -9.13
CA CYS A 287 17.23 -0.20 -10.26
C CYS A 287 18.14 -0.29 -11.49
N ALA A 288 18.99 0.73 -11.73
CA ALA A 288 19.68 0.90 -13.02
C ALA A 288 20.82 -0.10 -13.21
N THR A 289 21.54 -0.45 -12.14
CA THR A 289 22.71 -1.34 -12.19
C THR A 289 22.38 -2.67 -11.53
N ALA A 290 22.25 -2.70 -10.20
CA ALA A 290 22.06 -3.93 -9.45
C ALA A 290 20.71 -4.60 -9.75
N GLY A 291 19.61 -3.84 -9.78
CA GLY A 291 18.29 -4.40 -10.08
C GLY A 291 18.17 -4.90 -11.52
N LYS A 292 18.69 -4.12 -12.47
CA LYS A 292 18.71 -4.53 -13.87
C LYS A 292 19.57 -5.78 -14.09
N ASP A 293 20.78 -5.85 -13.51
CA ASP A 293 21.64 -7.03 -13.62
C ASP A 293 20.99 -8.23 -12.95
N ALA A 294 20.38 -8.07 -11.78
CA ALA A 294 19.62 -9.11 -11.11
C ALA A 294 18.53 -9.72 -12.02
N TYR A 295 17.82 -8.89 -12.81
CA TYR A 295 16.88 -9.38 -13.81
C TYR A 295 17.56 -10.09 -14.99
N ASP A 296 18.62 -9.47 -15.52
CA ASP A 296 19.33 -9.93 -16.73
C ASP A 296 20.08 -11.27 -16.52
N ILE A 297 20.40 -11.64 -15.28
CA ILE A 297 21.03 -12.93 -14.95
C ILE A 297 20.01 -14.06 -14.68
N ILE A 298 18.69 -13.74 -14.58
CA ILE A 298 17.68 -14.78 -14.40
C ILE A 298 17.43 -15.50 -15.74
N ASP A 299 18.05 -16.65 -15.90
CA ASP A 299 17.73 -17.61 -16.96
C ASP A 299 16.97 -18.80 -16.35
N CYS A 300 15.67 -18.91 -16.66
CA CYS A 300 14.82 -19.99 -16.14
C CYS A 300 15.30 -21.38 -16.55
N ALA A 301 15.90 -21.52 -17.74
CA ALA A 301 16.36 -22.80 -18.25
C ALA A 301 17.72 -23.22 -17.65
N ASN A 302 18.54 -22.24 -17.23
CA ASN A 302 19.87 -22.48 -16.69
C ASN A 302 20.05 -21.71 -15.37
N PRO A 303 19.60 -22.24 -14.23
CA PRO A 303 19.60 -21.56 -12.93
C PRO A 303 21.01 -21.42 -12.34
N SER A 304 21.87 -20.62 -12.97
CA SER A 304 23.21 -20.27 -12.49
C SER A 304 23.34 -18.75 -12.51
N TYR A 305 23.15 -18.17 -11.36
CA TYR A 305 23.05 -16.72 -11.22
C TYR A 305 24.40 -16.13 -10.79
N ASN A 306 25.10 -15.50 -11.74
CA ASN A 306 26.36 -14.82 -11.49
C ASN A 306 26.26 -13.39 -12.00
N SER A 307 26.56 -12.41 -11.16
CA SER A 307 26.56 -11.00 -11.55
C SER A 307 27.45 -10.77 -12.75
N LYS A 308 26.95 -10.03 -13.73
CA LYS A 308 27.72 -9.56 -14.91
C LYS A 308 28.55 -8.32 -14.60
N VAL A 309 28.22 -7.63 -13.50
CA VAL A 309 28.88 -6.39 -13.08
C VAL A 309 29.75 -6.58 -11.82
N GLY A 310 29.85 -7.81 -11.30
CA GLY A 310 30.77 -8.14 -10.21
C GLY A 310 30.21 -7.89 -8.79
N LEU A 311 28.89 -7.83 -8.64
CA LEU A 311 28.21 -7.63 -7.36
C LEU A 311 28.02 -8.96 -6.60
N ALA A 312 27.76 -8.88 -5.29
CA ALA A 312 27.43 -10.02 -4.46
C ALA A 312 25.98 -10.49 -4.75
N VAL A 313 25.80 -11.75 -5.13
CA VAL A 313 24.50 -12.30 -5.56
C VAL A 313 23.92 -13.21 -4.48
N SER A 314 22.68 -12.93 -4.07
CA SER A 314 21.86 -13.83 -3.26
C SER A 314 20.65 -14.29 -4.02
N THR A 315 20.29 -15.58 -3.86
CA THR A 315 19.22 -16.21 -4.63
C THR A 315 18.29 -17.04 -3.74
N TYR A 316 17.01 -17.02 -4.08
CA TYR A 316 16.01 -17.86 -3.45
C TYR A 316 15.03 -18.40 -4.49
N THR A 317 14.66 -19.67 -4.38
CA THR A 317 13.67 -20.29 -5.26
C THR A 317 12.55 -20.93 -4.46
N THR A 318 11.32 -20.80 -4.96
CA THR A 318 10.14 -21.49 -4.43
C THR A 318 9.40 -22.21 -5.55
N ARG A 319 8.81 -23.36 -5.23
CA ARG A 319 7.94 -24.09 -6.16
C ARG A 319 6.46 -23.70 -6.03
N ASN A 320 6.14 -22.79 -5.13
CA ASN A 320 4.79 -22.24 -5.00
C ASN A 320 4.56 -21.15 -6.04
N LEU A 321 4.09 -21.52 -7.22
CA LEU A 321 3.81 -20.59 -8.32
C LEU A 321 2.59 -19.66 -8.06
N ASN A 322 1.81 -19.93 -7.02
CA ASN A 322 0.66 -19.11 -6.64
C ASN A 322 1.03 -18.00 -5.64
N LEU A 323 2.29 -17.99 -5.16
CA LEU A 323 2.74 -16.93 -4.25
C LEU A 323 3.00 -15.66 -5.06
N PRO A 324 2.45 -14.50 -4.66
CA PRO A 324 2.77 -13.23 -5.29
C PRO A 324 4.28 -12.95 -5.27
N GLU A 325 4.82 -12.32 -6.31
CA GLU A 325 6.26 -12.06 -6.43
C GLU A 325 6.81 -11.22 -5.27
N GLU A 326 6.02 -10.28 -4.74
CA GLU A 326 6.39 -9.51 -3.55
C GLU A 326 6.54 -10.41 -2.30
N ASP A 327 5.68 -11.41 -2.13
CA ASP A 327 5.77 -12.36 -1.01
C ASP A 327 6.94 -13.32 -1.18
N VAL A 328 7.27 -13.71 -2.43
CA VAL A 328 8.50 -14.46 -2.74
C VAL A 328 9.75 -13.66 -2.34
N LEU A 329 9.76 -12.35 -2.62
CA LEU A 329 10.86 -11.46 -2.22
C LEU A 329 10.99 -11.38 -0.69
N LYS A 330 9.87 -11.20 0.02
CA LYS A 330 9.85 -11.17 1.50
C LYS A 330 10.35 -12.50 2.10
N GLU A 331 9.93 -13.61 1.52
CA GLU A 331 10.38 -14.94 1.94
C GLU A 331 11.88 -15.11 1.69
N ALA A 332 12.38 -14.66 0.54
CA ALA A 332 13.81 -14.67 0.19
C ALA A 332 14.65 -13.92 1.23
N MET A 333 14.31 -12.65 1.47
CA MET A 333 15.01 -11.81 2.45
C MET A 333 15.04 -12.43 3.85
N SER A 334 13.91 -13.00 4.29
CA SER A 334 13.81 -13.67 5.58
C SER A 334 14.68 -14.93 5.64
N LYS A 335 14.69 -15.72 4.56
CA LYS A 335 15.50 -16.96 4.49
C LYS A 335 16.99 -16.68 4.44
N TRP A 336 17.42 -15.63 3.75
CA TRP A 336 18.82 -15.22 3.74
C TRP A 336 19.27 -14.77 5.13
N TYR A 337 18.48 -13.95 5.81
CA TYR A 337 18.77 -13.55 7.18
C TYR A 337 18.80 -14.74 8.15
N ASP A 338 17.85 -15.67 8.02
CA ASP A 338 17.76 -16.86 8.89
C ASP A 338 18.94 -17.82 8.75
N GLN A 339 19.77 -17.70 7.70
CA GLN A 339 21.02 -18.46 7.57
C GLN A 339 21.98 -18.20 8.72
N LEU A 340 21.93 -17.01 9.33
CA LEU A 340 22.73 -16.68 10.51
C LEU A 340 22.57 -17.69 11.65
N LYS A 341 21.38 -18.28 11.82
CA LYS A 341 21.09 -19.27 12.85
C LYS A 341 21.87 -20.58 12.68
N ASN A 342 22.47 -20.79 11.52
CA ASN A 342 23.27 -21.99 11.23
C ASN A 342 24.74 -21.84 11.60
N VAL A 343 25.22 -20.63 11.79
CA VAL A 343 26.62 -20.30 12.03
C VAL A 343 26.78 -19.52 13.33
N ASP A 344 27.95 -19.59 13.90
CA ASP A 344 28.40 -18.79 15.05
C ASP A 344 29.41 -17.78 14.52
N LEU A 345 29.02 -16.51 14.49
CA LEU A 345 29.97 -15.46 14.07
C LEU A 345 30.96 -15.20 15.20
N ASP A 346 32.24 -15.29 14.88
CA ASP A 346 33.32 -14.98 15.81
C ASP A 346 33.38 -13.48 16.17
N GLU A 347 34.31 -13.14 17.07
CA GLU A 347 34.47 -11.76 17.57
C GLU A 347 34.83 -10.74 16.46
N ASP A 348 35.32 -11.20 15.31
CA ASP A 348 35.72 -10.38 14.17
C ASP A 348 34.71 -10.44 13.00
N ALA A 349 33.60 -11.18 13.14
CA ALA A 349 32.59 -11.44 12.11
C ALA A 349 33.19 -11.96 10.79
N ASN A 350 34.10 -12.94 10.89
CA ASN A 350 34.83 -13.46 9.73
C ASN A 350 33.99 -14.27 8.76
N TYR A 351 34.26 -14.10 7.49
CA TYR A 351 33.72 -14.93 6.40
C TYR A 351 34.47 -16.26 6.30
N ASP A 352 34.35 -17.07 7.36
CA ASP A 352 35.01 -18.37 7.44
C ASP A 352 34.35 -19.43 6.54
N SER A 353 34.88 -20.63 6.51
CA SER A 353 34.34 -21.74 5.68
C SER A 353 32.92 -22.16 6.07
N ASN A 354 32.48 -21.98 7.32
CA ASN A 354 31.12 -22.28 7.77
C ASN A 354 30.14 -21.23 7.25
N VAL A 355 30.51 -19.94 7.34
CA VAL A 355 29.73 -18.84 6.78
C VAL A 355 29.59 -18.97 5.27
N GLN A 356 30.70 -19.26 4.56
CA GLN A 356 30.72 -19.50 3.12
C GLN A 356 29.75 -20.61 2.68
N THR A 357 29.67 -21.68 3.48
CA THR A 357 28.89 -22.88 3.11
C THR A 357 27.43 -22.79 3.54
N SER A 358 27.15 -22.20 4.72
CA SER A 358 25.85 -22.29 5.38
C SER A 358 25.14 -20.94 5.55
N ALA A 359 25.82 -19.80 5.29
CA ALA A 359 25.29 -18.47 5.49
C ALA A 359 25.78 -17.47 4.44
N LYS A 360 26.01 -17.91 3.19
CA LYS A 360 26.52 -17.05 2.12
C LYS A 360 25.58 -15.88 1.81
N ASP A 361 24.29 -16.13 1.71
CA ASP A 361 23.34 -15.06 1.38
C ASP A 361 23.15 -14.09 2.53
N PHE A 362 23.23 -14.58 3.78
CA PHE A 362 23.31 -13.69 4.93
C PHE A 362 24.59 -12.81 4.87
N ALA A 363 25.74 -13.40 4.54
CA ALA A 363 26.98 -12.64 4.42
C ALA A 363 26.88 -11.52 3.40
N ASN A 364 26.30 -11.79 2.21
CA ASN A 364 26.05 -10.77 1.20
C ASN A 364 25.14 -9.64 1.71
N LEU A 365 24.09 -10.00 2.46
CA LEU A 365 23.14 -9.04 3.03
C LEU A 365 23.79 -8.05 4.00
N VAL A 366 24.87 -8.44 4.68
CA VAL A 366 25.50 -7.65 5.76
C VAL A 366 26.87 -7.09 5.42
N ILE A 367 27.30 -7.13 4.15
CA ILE A 367 28.55 -6.49 3.71
C ILE A 367 28.56 -5.04 4.20
N GLY A 368 29.53 -4.71 5.07
CA GLY A 368 29.53 -3.44 5.82
C GLY A 368 29.61 -2.20 4.95
N ASP A 369 30.45 -2.23 3.91
CA ASP A 369 30.70 -1.12 2.97
C ASP A 369 29.68 -1.05 1.83
N ALA A 370 28.77 -2.03 1.70
CA ALA A 370 27.70 -1.96 0.70
C ALA A 370 26.80 -0.74 0.94
N THR A 371 26.43 -0.07 -0.14
CA THR A 371 25.60 1.14 -0.15
C THR A 371 24.32 0.99 -0.98
N MET A 372 24.27 -0.04 -1.85
CA MET A 372 23.15 -0.26 -2.77
C MET A 372 22.68 -1.71 -2.75
N VAL A 373 21.39 -1.88 -3.01
CA VAL A 373 20.75 -3.18 -3.29
C VAL A 373 19.82 -3.04 -4.49
N GLY A 374 19.87 -4.00 -5.38
CA GLY A 374 18.91 -4.14 -6.47
C GLY A 374 18.42 -5.58 -6.55
N CYS A 375 17.14 -5.76 -6.82
CA CYS A 375 16.52 -7.08 -6.85
C CYS A 375 15.68 -7.28 -8.10
N SER A 376 15.40 -8.54 -8.42
CA SER A 376 14.37 -8.96 -9.37
C SER A 376 13.72 -10.25 -8.91
N VAL A 377 12.44 -10.40 -9.22
CA VAL A 377 11.68 -11.64 -9.02
C VAL A 377 11.09 -12.06 -10.33
N LYS A 378 11.21 -13.35 -10.66
CA LYS A 378 10.68 -13.89 -11.91
C LYS A 378 10.07 -15.25 -11.71
N THR A 379 8.83 -15.40 -12.20
CA THR A 379 8.15 -16.69 -12.26
C THR A 379 8.56 -17.44 -13.53
N CYS A 380 8.98 -18.69 -13.36
CA CYS A 380 9.41 -19.62 -14.42
C CYS A 380 8.41 -20.79 -14.53
N PRO A 381 7.24 -20.58 -15.16
CA PRO A 381 6.14 -21.55 -15.07
C PRO A 381 6.42 -22.87 -15.80
N LYS A 382 7.27 -22.84 -16.83
CA LYS A 382 7.66 -24.09 -17.57
C LYS A 382 8.57 -24.98 -16.72
N GLU A 383 9.45 -24.36 -15.94
CA GLU A 383 10.42 -25.01 -15.06
C GLU A 383 9.84 -25.28 -13.66
N GLY A 384 8.68 -24.71 -13.36
CA GLY A 384 7.90 -24.97 -12.15
C GLY A 384 8.46 -24.33 -10.89
N TYR A 385 9.04 -23.13 -11.00
CA TYR A 385 9.52 -22.35 -9.84
C TYR A 385 9.42 -20.84 -10.06
N THR A 386 9.46 -20.08 -8.97
CA THR A 386 9.69 -18.63 -8.96
C THR A 386 11.03 -18.39 -8.28
N VAL A 387 11.82 -17.46 -8.80
CA VAL A 387 13.14 -17.09 -8.27
C VAL A 387 13.16 -15.62 -7.90
N ALA A 388 13.73 -15.32 -6.73
CA ALA A 388 14.15 -13.97 -6.32
C ALA A 388 15.68 -13.93 -6.36
N VAL A 389 16.21 -12.86 -6.97
CA VAL A 389 17.64 -12.56 -7.03
C VAL A 389 17.83 -11.15 -6.52
N CYS A 390 18.77 -10.96 -5.60
CA CYS A 390 19.23 -9.62 -5.19
C CYS A 390 20.73 -9.51 -5.32
N GLU A 391 21.18 -8.33 -5.73
CA GLU A 391 22.59 -7.98 -5.82
C GLU A 391 22.91 -6.84 -4.87
N PHE A 392 24.06 -6.95 -4.22
CA PHE A 392 24.58 -5.96 -3.28
C PHE A 392 25.94 -5.46 -3.80
N ASP A 393 26.15 -4.16 -3.77
CA ASP A 393 27.47 -3.58 -3.99
C ASP A 393 28.37 -3.79 -2.76
N GLY A 394 29.53 -3.17 -2.77
CA GLY A 394 30.51 -3.34 -1.71
C GLY A 394 31.53 -4.42 -2.03
N THR A 395 32.46 -4.60 -1.11
CA THR A 395 33.53 -5.56 -1.28
C THR A 395 33.03 -6.96 -1.01
N VAL A 396 32.91 -7.80 -2.05
CA VAL A 396 32.55 -9.22 -1.91
C VAL A 396 33.58 -9.88 -0.97
N PRO A 397 33.16 -10.43 0.16
CA PRO A 397 34.12 -10.96 1.12
C PRO A 397 34.86 -12.18 0.57
N THR A 398 36.17 -12.18 0.75
CA THR A 398 37.02 -13.37 0.48
C THR A 398 37.23 -14.16 1.78
N PRO A 399 37.69 -15.42 1.70
CA PRO A 399 37.89 -16.24 2.90
C PRO A 399 38.69 -15.52 3.97
N ASP A 400 38.15 -15.56 5.20
CA ASP A 400 38.69 -14.94 6.40
C ASP A 400 38.65 -13.39 6.48
N ASP A 401 38.05 -12.72 5.49
CA ASP A 401 37.74 -11.29 5.61
C ASP A 401 36.59 -11.05 6.59
N SER A 402 36.59 -9.92 7.31
CA SER A 402 35.45 -9.51 8.12
C SER A 402 34.31 -9.04 7.23
N LEU A 403 33.08 -9.52 7.52
CA LEU A 403 31.85 -9.09 6.82
C LEU A 403 31.57 -7.61 7.05
N TYR A 404 31.89 -7.13 8.25
CA TYR A 404 31.73 -5.74 8.66
C TYR A 404 32.72 -5.41 9.79
N ALA A 405 32.99 -4.14 9.98
CA ALA A 405 33.88 -3.70 11.05
C ALA A 405 33.19 -3.80 12.42
N VAL A 406 33.68 -4.71 13.27
CA VAL A 406 33.14 -4.96 14.61
C VAL A 406 33.50 -3.84 15.58
N GLY A 407 32.60 -3.49 16.49
CA GLY A 407 32.81 -2.54 17.56
C GLY A 407 31.55 -1.79 17.97
N LYS A 408 31.73 -0.68 18.72
CA LYS A 408 30.57 0.11 19.19
C LYS A 408 29.74 0.62 18.02
N THR A 409 28.45 0.31 18.05
CA THR A 409 27.49 0.69 17.02
C THR A 409 27.64 2.14 16.59
N CYS A 410 27.68 2.38 15.27
CA CYS A 410 27.79 3.69 14.63
C CYS A 410 29.07 4.49 14.93
N SER A 411 30.07 3.96 15.61
CA SER A 411 31.24 4.74 16.02
C SER A 411 32.16 5.15 14.86
N SER A 412 32.00 4.55 13.68
CA SER A 412 32.78 4.87 12.48
C SER A 412 31.97 5.53 11.36
N CYS A 413 30.71 5.89 11.60
CA CYS A 413 29.85 6.55 10.61
C CYS A 413 30.30 8.00 10.37
N ALA A 414 30.74 8.33 9.19
CA ALA A 414 31.26 9.66 8.86
C ALA A 414 30.19 10.76 8.97
N ASN A 415 28.97 10.47 8.54
CA ASN A 415 27.85 11.42 8.53
C ASN A 415 26.86 11.17 9.69
N GLY A 416 27.19 10.27 10.60
CA GLY A 416 26.32 9.87 11.71
C GLY A 416 25.44 8.67 11.40
N CYS A 417 24.55 8.37 12.33
CA CYS A 417 23.62 7.25 12.23
C CYS A 417 22.29 7.67 11.63
N ASP A 418 21.61 6.75 10.96
CA ASP A 418 20.23 6.93 10.57
C ASP A 418 19.33 7.18 11.81
N LYS A 419 18.34 8.05 11.69
CA LYS A 419 17.49 8.46 12.81
C LYS A 419 16.46 7.41 13.20
N THR A 420 16.11 6.52 12.27
CA THR A 420 15.11 5.47 12.43
C THR A 420 15.79 4.12 12.67
N LEU A 421 16.76 3.78 11.82
CA LEU A 421 17.56 2.57 11.91
C LEU A 421 18.93 2.91 12.51
N THR A 422 18.93 3.17 13.82
CA THR A 422 20.03 3.79 14.56
C THR A 422 21.35 3.01 14.57
N GLY A 423 21.38 1.82 14.00
CA GLY A 423 22.60 1.00 13.81
C GLY A 423 23.32 1.26 12.48
N LEU A 424 22.69 1.97 11.54
CA LEU A 424 23.21 2.14 10.18
C LEU A 424 23.82 3.53 9.99
N CYS A 425 24.88 3.59 9.18
CA CYS A 425 25.49 4.86 8.72
C CYS A 425 24.68 5.45 7.55
N VAL A 426 24.57 6.79 7.52
CA VAL A 426 23.98 7.57 6.40
C VAL A 426 25.04 8.34 5.65
#